data_9b382aab37cebf9c10104ff9e135d87e
#
_entry.id   9b382aab37cebf9c10104ff9e135d87e
#
_cell.length_a   1.000
_cell.length_b   1.000
_cell.length_c   1.000
_cell.angle_alpha   90.00
_cell.angle_beta   90.00
_cell.angle_gamma   90.00
#
_symmetry.space_group_name_H-M   'P 1'
#
loop_
_entity.id
_entity.type
_entity.pdbx_description
1 polymer ?
#
loop_
_entity_poly.entity_id
_entity_poly.type
_entity_poly.pdbx_seq_one_letter_code
_entity_poly.pdbx_strand_id
1 'polypeptide(L)'
;PGILYKMPIYKALELNGVIPLETKNKTDRKIAYNRAIELLNKGGNLLIYPEGAWNVSPNELVMKTFPGTVRMAKETGVDIVPIAVEQYDKTFYFSIGENIKIEKTTQESEKELNLKLRDELATLKWELLKKQPKLQKKDIPSIENFQSEIIERCNYGYGFSLEDALSESFHDKTITSEEEVFSFLDNIELKKENAFLAKQKTKILKI
;
A
#
# COMPACT_ATOMS: atom_id res chain seq x y z
N PRO A 1 20.08 10.22 -12.43
CA PRO A 1 19.40 11.26 -11.69
C PRO A 1 18.36 11.90 -12.58
N GLY A 2 17.07 11.65 -12.23
CA GLY A 2 15.94 12.11 -13.02
C GLY A 2 15.83 13.64 -13.09
N ILE A 3 14.88 14.11 -13.86
CA ILE A 3 14.57 15.54 -14.04
C ILE A 3 14.34 16.24 -12.70
N LEU A 4 13.77 15.55 -11.70
CA LEU A 4 13.53 16.04 -10.35
C LEU A 4 14.80 16.61 -9.68
N TYR A 5 15.97 15.99 -9.83
CA TYR A 5 17.22 16.45 -9.23
C TYR A 5 17.75 17.78 -9.79
N LYS A 6 17.25 18.20 -10.95
CA LYS A 6 17.65 19.44 -11.62
C LYS A 6 16.74 20.63 -11.29
N MET A 7 15.62 20.39 -10.60
CA MET A 7 14.67 21.44 -10.29
C MET A 7 15.01 22.14 -8.96
N PRO A 8 14.83 23.47 -8.85
CA PRO A 8 15.05 24.19 -7.58
C PRO A 8 14.25 23.64 -6.42
N ILE A 9 13.06 23.07 -6.70
CA ILE A 9 12.18 22.44 -5.73
C ILE A 9 12.84 21.24 -5.02
N TYR A 10 13.79 20.57 -5.68
CA TYR A 10 14.50 19.44 -5.11
C TYR A 10 15.27 19.82 -3.84
N LYS A 11 15.98 20.94 -3.87
CA LYS A 11 16.69 21.45 -2.69
C LYS A 11 15.73 21.78 -1.55
N ALA A 12 14.56 22.33 -1.88
CA ALA A 12 13.53 22.60 -0.88
C ALA A 12 12.98 21.30 -0.28
N LEU A 13 12.77 20.26 -1.08
CA LEU A 13 12.35 18.94 -0.61
C LEU A 13 13.40 18.29 0.29
N GLU A 14 14.68 18.32 -0.09
CA GLU A 14 15.77 17.81 0.77
C GLU A 14 15.87 18.58 2.11
N LEU A 15 15.70 19.89 2.09
CA LEU A 15 15.69 20.73 3.31
C LEU A 15 14.51 20.39 4.22
N ASN A 16 13.40 19.90 3.66
CA ASN A 16 12.25 19.40 4.41
C ASN A 16 12.35 17.90 4.77
N GLY A 17 13.52 17.29 4.61
CA GLY A 17 13.77 15.90 5.02
C GLY A 17 13.27 14.84 4.03
N VAL A 18 12.91 15.22 2.81
CA VAL A 18 12.51 14.26 1.78
C VAL A 18 13.76 13.55 1.23
N ILE A 19 13.75 12.23 1.22
CA ILE A 19 14.73 11.40 0.53
C ILE A 19 14.17 11.08 -0.85
N PRO A 20 14.69 11.71 -1.92
CA PRO A 20 14.17 11.47 -3.26
C PRO A 20 14.52 10.07 -3.74
N LEU A 21 13.60 9.48 -4.49
CA LEU A 21 13.71 8.12 -4.98
C LEU A 21 13.19 8.02 -6.42
N GLU A 22 14.08 7.71 -7.36
CA GLU A 22 13.68 7.28 -8.70
C GLU A 22 13.49 5.76 -8.70
N THR A 23 12.24 5.31 -8.64
CA THR A 23 11.89 3.89 -8.47
C THR A 23 12.35 3.00 -9.62
N LYS A 24 12.47 3.55 -10.83
CA LYS A 24 12.95 2.83 -12.02
C LYS A 24 14.48 2.75 -12.12
N ASN A 25 15.21 3.55 -11.32
CA ASN A 25 16.68 3.59 -11.34
C ASN A 25 17.29 2.81 -10.18
N LYS A 26 18.02 1.72 -10.48
CA LYS A 26 18.63 0.85 -9.47
C LYS A 26 19.66 1.59 -8.60
N THR A 27 20.43 2.51 -9.18
CA THR A 27 21.44 3.28 -8.46
C THR A 27 20.78 4.25 -7.48
N ASP A 28 19.74 4.95 -7.91
CA ASP A 28 19.02 5.90 -7.08
C ASP A 28 18.31 5.17 -5.92
N ARG A 29 17.71 4.00 -6.19
CA ARG A 29 17.15 3.16 -5.11
C ARG A 29 18.20 2.80 -4.05
N LYS A 30 19.42 2.46 -4.47
CA LYS A 30 20.50 2.15 -3.53
C LYS A 30 20.93 3.37 -2.71
N ILE A 31 21.03 4.53 -3.35
CA ILE A 31 21.39 5.80 -2.68
C ILE A 31 20.32 6.16 -1.64
N ALA A 32 19.05 6.14 -2.04
CA ALA A 32 17.94 6.45 -1.14
C ALA A 32 17.87 5.48 0.04
N TYR A 33 18.06 4.18 -0.20
CA TYR A 33 18.12 3.16 0.84
C TYR A 33 19.24 3.44 1.84
N ASN A 34 20.47 3.70 1.37
CA ASN A 34 21.61 3.99 2.26
C ASN A 34 21.39 5.25 3.10
N ARG A 35 20.80 6.31 2.51
CA ARG A 35 20.44 7.53 3.24
C ARG A 35 19.41 7.25 4.34
N ALA A 36 18.41 6.41 4.03
CA ALA A 36 17.40 6.00 5.01
C ALA A 36 18.04 5.23 6.19
N ILE A 37 18.91 4.26 5.89
CA ILE A 37 19.67 3.51 6.92
C ILE A 37 20.52 4.45 7.79
N GLU A 38 21.22 5.39 7.17
CA GLU A 38 22.02 6.37 7.90
C GLU A 38 21.16 7.23 8.83
N LEU A 39 20.01 7.71 8.35
CA LEU A 39 19.05 8.48 9.16
C LEU A 39 18.57 7.67 10.37
N LEU A 40 18.12 6.43 10.14
CA LEU A 40 17.60 5.55 11.18
C LEU A 40 18.68 5.19 12.22
N ASN A 41 19.91 4.92 11.80
CA ASN A 41 21.03 4.65 12.71
C ASN A 41 21.44 5.87 13.56
N LYS A 42 21.11 7.09 13.11
CA LYS A 42 21.30 8.34 13.88
C LYS A 42 20.10 8.64 14.82
N GLY A 43 19.13 7.74 14.92
CA GLY A 43 17.93 7.92 15.76
C GLY A 43 16.85 8.80 15.11
N GLY A 44 16.93 9.03 13.79
CA GLY A 44 15.88 9.73 13.06
C GLY A 44 14.67 8.84 12.79
N ASN A 45 13.53 9.47 12.45
CA ASN A 45 12.31 8.77 12.03
C ASN A 45 12.16 8.87 10.51
N LEU A 46 11.60 7.82 9.93
CA LEU A 46 11.36 7.75 8.48
C LEU A 46 9.89 7.41 8.21
N LEU A 47 9.22 8.24 7.43
CA LEU A 47 7.88 7.95 6.90
C LEU A 47 8.00 7.31 5.53
N ILE A 48 7.36 6.16 5.35
CA ILE A 48 7.38 5.41 4.10
C ILE A 48 5.95 4.99 3.74
N TYR A 49 5.62 5.09 2.46
CA TYR A 49 4.43 4.46 1.87
C TYR A 49 4.86 3.14 1.21
N PRO A 50 4.64 1.99 1.87
CA PRO A 50 5.22 0.73 1.40
C PRO A 50 4.59 0.19 0.12
N GLU A 51 3.42 0.66 -0.25
CA GLU A 51 2.76 0.35 -1.53
C GLU A 51 3.45 1.05 -2.72
N GLY A 52 4.13 2.17 -2.48
CA GLY A 52 4.88 2.93 -3.50
C GLY A 52 4.00 3.65 -4.53
N ALA A 53 2.69 3.55 -4.43
CA ALA A 53 1.72 4.21 -5.29
C ALA A 53 0.38 4.38 -4.57
N TRP A 54 -0.53 5.15 -5.16
CA TRP A 54 -1.89 5.27 -4.66
C TRP A 54 -2.68 4.00 -4.95
N ASN A 55 -3.35 3.48 -3.92
CA ASN A 55 -4.21 2.32 -4.07
C ASN A 55 -5.57 2.75 -4.67
N VAL A 56 -5.71 2.50 -5.95
CA VAL A 56 -6.97 2.68 -6.69
C VAL A 56 -7.64 1.34 -6.99
N SER A 57 -7.21 0.26 -6.34
CA SER A 57 -7.82 -1.05 -6.48
C SER A 57 -9.20 -1.10 -5.80
N PRO A 58 -10.24 -1.58 -6.47
CA PRO A 58 -11.55 -1.76 -5.85
C PRO A 58 -11.61 -2.96 -4.90
N ASN A 59 -10.61 -3.84 -4.93
CA ASN A 59 -10.66 -5.16 -4.29
C ASN A 59 -9.57 -5.37 -3.23
N GLU A 60 -8.59 -4.48 -3.12
CA GLU A 60 -7.50 -4.60 -2.16
C GLU A 60 -7.50 -3.44 -1.16
N LEU A 61 -7.54 -3.75 0.12
CA LEU A 61 -7.38 -2.76 1.17
C LEU A 61 -5.97 -2.15 1.16
N VAL A 62 -4.97 -3.00 0.95
CA VAL A 62 -3.56 -2.65 0.81
C VAL A 62 -3.00 -3.46 -0.35
N MET A 63 -2.42 -2.80 -1.32
CA MET A 63 -1.73 -3.44 -2.43
C MET A 63 -0.49 -4.21 -1.96
N LYS A 64 0.17 -4.88 -2.89
CA LYS A 64 1.47 -5.51 -2.61
C LYS A 64 2.46 -4.45 -2.15
N THR A 65 3.08 -4.70 -0.99
CA THR A 65 4.06 -3.81 -0.40
C THR A 65 5.49 -4.16 -0.84
N PHE A 66 6.34 -3.15 -0.95
CA PHE A 66 7.77 -3.34 -1.18
C PHE A 66 8.46 -3.78 0.12
N PRO A 67 9.40 -4.75 0.08
CA PRO A 67 10.07 -5.26 1.27
C PRO A 67 11.10 -4.28 1.88
N GLY A 68 11.31 -3.12 1.27
CA GLY A 68 12.30 -2.14 1.73
C GLY A 68 12.08 -1.71 3.17
N THR A 69 10.83 -1.52 3.59
CA THR A 69 10.47 -1.11 4.95
C THR A 69 10.94 -2.13 5.99
N VAL A 70 10.56 -3.39 5.82
CA VAL A 70 10.94 -4.46 6.77
C VAL A 70 12.43 -4.78 6.73
N ARG A 71 13.06 -4.64 5.56
CA ARG A 71 14.51 -4.79 5.40
C ARG A 71 15.27 -3.73 6.19
N MET A 72 14.88 -2.45 6.08
CA MET A 72 15.48 -1.36 6.85
C MET A 72 15.28 -1.56 8.35
N ALA A 73 14.10 -1.95 8.79
CA ALA A 73 13.84 -2.25 10.20
C ALA A 73 14.70 -3.41 10.71
N LYS A 74 14.81 -4.50 9.96
CA LYS A 74 15.67 -5.64 10.29
C LYS A 74 17.16 -5.24 10.38
N GLU A 75 17.63 -4.41 9.45
CA GLU A 75 19.04 -3.97 9.42
C GLU A 75 19.38 -3.00 10.56
N THR A 76 18.47 -2.08 10.87
CA THR A 76 18.70 -1.03 11.88
C THR A 76 18.22 -1.39 13.28
N GLY A 77 17.25 -2.32 13.39
CA GLY A 77 16.62 -2.71 14.66
C GLY A 77 15.59 -1.67 15.15
N VAL A 78 15.10 -0.80 14.26
CA VAL A 78 14.06 0.17 14.61
C VAL A 78 12.67 -0.48 14.48
N ASP A 79 11.74 -0.05 15.33
CA ASP A 79 10.35 -0.48 15.27
C ASP A 79 9.65 0.13 14.06
N ILE A 80 8.65 -0.58 13.53
CA ILE A 80 7.72 -0.05 12.53
C ILE A 80 6.42 0.31 13.24
N VAL A 81 5.94 1.55 13.06
CA VAL A 81 4.62 1.99 13.47
C VAL A 81 3.71 1.95 12.24
N PRO A 82 2.80 0.98 12.12
CA PRO A 82 1.87 0.92 10.99
C PRO A 82 0.80 2.00 11.15
N ILE A 83 0.54 2.73 10.07
CA ILE A 83 -0.46 3.80 10.04
C ILE A 83 -1.30 3.65 8.78
N ALA A 84 -2.60 3.47 8.93
CA ALA A 84 -3.54 3.56 7.83
C ALA A 84 -4.08 4.99 7.71
N VAL A 85 -4.24 5.44 6.47
CA VAL A 85 -4.73 6.77 6.13
C VAL A 85 -5.89 6.67 5.16
N GLU A 86 -6.92 7.47 5.38
CA GLU A 86 -7.99 7.75 4.42
C GLU A 86 -8.19 9.25 4.27
N GLN A 87 -8.38 9.67 3.05
CA GLN A 87 -8.65 11.06 2.72
C GLN A 87 -10.05 11.20 2.10
N TYR A 88 -10.82 12.14 2.64
CA TYR A 88 -12.07 12.60 2.07
C TYR A 88 -11.99 14.12 1.91
N ASP A 89 -11.87 14.61 0.69
CA ASP A 89 -11.58 16.01 0.35
C ASP A 89 -10.33 16.52 1.10
N LYS A 90 -10.53 17.43 2.01
CA LYS A 90 -9.47 18.05 2.83
C LYS A 90 -9.27 17.40 4.19
N THR A 91 -10.05 16.37 4.50
CA THR A 91 -10.01 15.72 5.82
C THR A 91 -9.27 14.40 5.73
N PHE A 92 -8.29 14.24 6.60
CA PHE A 92 -7.53 13.00 6.73
C PHE A 92 -7.94 12.26 8.00
N TYR A 93 -8.15 10.97 7.88
CA TYR A 93 -8.44 10.06 8.97
C TYR A 93 -7.30 9.08 9.11
N PHE A 94 -6.86 8.85 10.34
CA PHE A 94 -5.73 7.99 10.66
C PHE A 94 -6.15 6.87 11.61
N SER A 95 -5.61 5.68 11.39
CA SER A 95 -5.61 4.58 12.35
C SER A 95 -4.15 4.16 12.57
N ILE A 96 -3.72 4.19 13.83
CA ILE A 96 -2.35 3.89 14.22
C ILE A 96 -2.35 2.57 14.97
N GLY A 97 -1.56 1.61 14.51
CA GLY A 97 -1.41 0.29 15.14
C GLY A 97 -0.30 0.25 16.18
N GLU A 98 -0.16 -0.92 16.77
CA GLU A 98 0.93 -1.19 17.70
C GLU A 98 2.27 -1.31 16.97
N ASN A 99 3.36 -1.01 17.66
CA ASN A 99 4.71 -1.12 17.12
C ASN A 99 5.03 -2.57 16.74
N ILE A 100 5.43 -2.77 15.49
CA ILE A 100 5.97 -4.04 15.02
C ILE A 100 7.47 -4.05 15.29
N LYS A 101 7.88 -4.87 16.26
CA LYS A 101 9.30 -5.05 16.59
C LYS A 101 9.93 -6.10 15.69
N ILE A 102 11.04 -5.73 15.06
CA ILE A 102 11.81 -6.63 14.21
C ILE A 102 13.24 -6.70 14.78
N GLU A 103 13.56 -7.80 15.40
CA GLU A 103 14.90 -8.03 15.91
C GLU A 103 15.88 -8.27 14.76
N LYS A 104 17.09 -7.71 14.86
CA LYS A 104 18.17 -7.95 13.87
C LYS A 104 18.50 -9.42 13.69
N THR A 105 18.32 -10.21 14.76
CA THR A 105 18.61 -11.64 14.81
C THR A 105 17.46 -12.54 14.35
N THR A 106 16.31 -11.94 13.98
CA THR A 106 15.14 -12.73 13.58
C THR A 106 15.45 -13.65 12.42
N GLN A 107 14.96 -14.90 12.52
CA GLN A 107 15.06 -15.89 11.45
C GLN A 107 13.95 -15.74 10.39
N GLU A 108 12.98 -14.88 10.64
CA GLU A 108 11.91 -14.63 9.69
C GLU A 108 12.45 -14.01 8.40
N SER A 109 11.96 -14.52 7.28
CA SER A 109 12.30 -13.98 5.97
C SER A 109 11.68 -12.57 5.76
N GLU A 110 12.28 -11.78 4.89
CA GLU A 110 11.71 -10.48 4.50
C GLU A 110 10.30 -10.62 3.94
N LYS A 111 10.00 -11.74 3.27
CA LYS A 111 8.67 -12.02 2.74
C LYS A 111 7.63 -12.21 3.85
N GLU A 112 7.95 -12.98 4.88
CA GLU A 112 7.07 -13.19 6.03
C GLU A 112 6.83 -11.89 6.81
N LEU A 113 7.89 -11.15 7.10
CA LEU A 113 7.79 -9.85 7.77
C LEU A 113 6.96 -8.85 6.97
N ASN A 114 7.14 -8.83 5.65
CA ASN A 114 6.40 -7.94 4.75
C ASN A 114 4.91 -8.31 4.67
N LEU A 115 4.58 -9.59 4.71
CA LEU A 115 3.19 -10.05 4.81
C LEU A 115 2.55 -9.62 6.13
N LYS A 116 3.24 -9.79 7.27
CA LYS A 116 2.76 -9.32 8.57
C LYS A 116 2.48 -7.82 8.58
N LEU A 117 3.39 -7.02 8.02
CA LEU A 117 3.18 -5.57 7.89
C LEU A 117 1.97 -5.25 7.02
N ARG A 118 1.81 -5.94 5.90
CA ARG A 118 0.66 -5.77 5.00
C ARG A 118 -0.65 -6.11 5.69
N ASP A 119 -0.70 -7.23 6.41
CA ASP A 119 -1.90 -7.68 7.13
C ASP A 119 -2.31 -6.69 8.22
N GLU A 120 -1.33 -6.15 8.96
CA GLU A 120 -1.59 -5.12 9.97
C GLU A 120 -2.14 -3.84 9.33
N LEU A 121 -1.50 -3.35 8.26
CA LEU A 121 -1.99 -2.18 7.52
C LEU A 121 -3.40 -2.40 6.98
N ALA A 122 -3.71 -3.60 6.46
CA ALA A 122 -5.04 -3.94 5.97
C ALA A 122 -6.09 -3.96 7.08
N THR A 123 -5.74 -4.47 8.25
CA THR A 123 -6.60 -4.46 9.44
C THR A 123 -6.93 -3.04 9.88
N LEU A 124 -5.91 -2.19 10.02
CA LEU A 124 -6.09 -0.78 10.37
C LEU A 124 -6.92 -0.02 9.33
N LYS A 125 -6.67 -0.28 8.05
CA LYS A 125 -7.44 0.31 6.95
C LYS A 125 -8.90 -0.10 6.99
N TRP A 126 -9.17 -1.38 7.23
CA TRP A 126 -10.52 -1.91 7.37
C TRP A 126 -11.27 -1.27 8.54
N GLU A 127 -10.63 -1.16 9.69
CA GLU A 127 -11.22 -0.52 10.87
C GLU A 127 -11.52 0.96 10.63
N LEU A 128 -10.63 1.65 9.92
CA LEU A 128 -10.81 3.03 9.53
C LEU A 128 -12.02 3.20 8.61
N LEU A 129 -12.10 2.38 7.56
CA LEU A 129 -13.20 2.39 6.59
C LEU A 129 -14.56 2.05 7.24
N LYS A 130 -14.60 1.22 8.28
CA LYS A 130 -15.85 0.93 8.99
C LYS A 130 -16.48 2.14 9.68
N LYS A 131 -15.66 3.12 10.05
CA LYS A 131 -16.08 4.32 10.78
C LYS A 131 -16.46 5.49 9.86
N GLN A 132 -16.18 5.38 8.55
CA GLN A 132 -16.35 6.46 7.61
C GLN A 132 -17.55 6.23 6.67
N PRO A 133 -18.11 7.29 6.06
CA PRO A 133 -19.08 7.15 4.99
C PRO A 133 -18.48 6.28 3.88
N LYS A 134 -19.22 5.26 3.46
CA LYS A 134 -18.73 4.30 2.48
C LYS A 134 -19.37 4.56 1.14
N LEU A 135 -18.54 4.59 0.12
CA LEU A 135 -19.00 4.32 -1.23
C LEU A 135 -19.40 2.84 -1.29
N GLN A 136 -20.64 2.59 -1.60
CA GLN A 136 -21.10 1.22 -1.78
C GLN A 136 -20.94 0.85 -3.25
N LYS A 137 -20.40 -0.35 -3.51
CA LYS A 137 -20.18 -0.84 -4.89
C LYS A 137 -21.43 -0.73 -5.77
N LYS A 138 -22.62 -0.91 -5.20
CA LYS A 138 -23.91 -0.74 -5.91
C LYS A 138 -24.18 0.69 -6.41
N ASP A 139 -23.55 1.69 -5.81
CA ASP A 139 -23.71 3.11 -6.14
C ASP A 139 -22.67 3.57 -7.17
N ILE A 140 -21.77 2.68 -7.58
CA ILE A 140 -20.68 2.95 -8.51
C ILE A 140 -20.87 2.09 -9.75
N PRO A 141 -21.14 2.69 -10.91
CA PRO A 141 -21.54 1.93 -12.11
C PRO A 141 -20.41 1.14 -12.76
N SER A 142 -19.14 1.49 -12.53
CA SER A 142 -18.01 0.77 -13.10
C SER A 142 -16.74 0.91 -12.25
N ILE A 143 -15.72 0.08 -12.53
CA ILE A 143 -14.41 0.15 -11.89
C ILE A 143 -13.73 1.49 -12.22
N GLU A 144 -13.81 1.94 -13.45
CA GLU A 144 -13.24 3.21 -13.90
C GLU A 144 -13.84 4.40 -13.15
N ASN A 145 -15.14 4.39 -12.91
CA ASN A 145 -15.82 5.42 -12.13
C ASN A 145 -15.32 5.42 -10.68
N PHE A 146 -15.19 4.24 -10.07
CA PHE A 146 -14.63 4.10 -8.72
C PHE A 146 -13.20 4.65 -8.63
N GLN A 147 -12.36 4.27 -9.59
CA GLN A 147 -10.98 4.71 -9.64
C GLN A 147 -10.85 6.22 -9.86
N SER A 148 -11.64 6.76 -10.77
CA SER A 148 -11.69 8.21 -11.05
C SER A 148 -12.13 8.98 -9.81
N GLU A 149 -13.11 8.50 -9.07
CA GLU A 149 -13.58 9.14 -7.85
C GLU A 149 -12.52 9.12 -6.74
N ILE A 150 -11.75 8.02 -6.60
CA ILE A 150 -10.61 8.01 -5.68
C ILE A 150 -9.59 9.07 -6.07
N ILE A 151 -9.23 9.15 -7.35
CA ILE A 151 -8.27 10.13 -7.86
C ILE A 151 -8.75 11.56 -7.61
N GLU A 152 -10.01 11.89 -7.92
CA GLU A 152 -10.58 13.20 -7.65
C GLU A 152 -10.51 13.56 -6.16
N ARG A 153 -10.91 12.63 -5.30
CA ARG A 153 -10.94 12.80 -3.85
C ARG A 153 -9.55 13.02 -3.26
N CYS A 154 -8.53 12.36 -3.80
CA CYS A 154 -7.15 12.42 -3.31
C CYS A 154 -6.27 13.46 -4.03
N ASN A 155 -6.68 13.91 -5.22
CA ASN A 155 -5.87 14.73 -6.12
C ASN A 155 -5.97 16.23 -5.83
N TYR A 156 -5.98 16.63 -4.60
CA TYR A 156 -6.20 17.99 -4.20
C TYR A 156 -5.08 18.95 -4.70
N GLY A 157 -5.16 19.32 -5.99
CA GLY A 157 -4.27 20.30 -6.62
C GLY A 157 -2.94 19.75 -7.15
N TYR A 158 -2.72 18.45 -7.16
CA TYR A 158 -1.44 17.86 -7.60
C TYR A 158 -1.41 17.42 -9.07
N GLY A 159 -2.54 17.42 -9.77
CA GLY A 159 -2.60 17.12 -11.21
C GLY A 159 -2.26 15.66 -11.57
N PHE A 160 -2.37 14.71 -10.64
CA PHE A 160 -2.23 13.28 -10.94
C PHE A 160 -3.44 12.77 -11.72
N SER A 161 -3.17 11.94 -12.72
CA SER A 161 -4.20 11.23 -13.48
C SER A 161 -4.33 9.78 -13.00
N LEU A 162 -5.44 9.14 -13.36
CA LEU A 162 -5.61 7.71 -13.13
C LEU A 162 -4.52 6.90 -13.87
N GLU A 163 -4.14 7.33 -15.09
CA GLU A 163 -3.07 6.69 -15.87
C GLU A 163 -1.74 6.74 -15.11
N ASP A 164 -1.39 7.89 -14.50
CA ASP A 164 -0.18 8.02 -13.68
C ASP A 164 -0.21 7.04 -12.51
N ALA A 165 -1.33 7.00 -11.77
CA ALA A 165 -1.49 6.09 -10.63
C ALA A 165 -1.34 4.62 -11.03
N LEU A 166 -1.95 4.19 -12.13
CA LEU A 166 -1.87 2.82 -12.62
C LEU A 166 -0.50 2.46 -13.21
N SER A 167 0.26 3.44 -13.72
CA SER A 167 1.58 3.22 -14.32
C SER A 167 2.67 2.93 -13.30
N GLU A 168 2.52 3.40 -12.06
CA GLU A 168 3.57 3.37 -11.03
C GLU A 168 3.45 2.20 -10.03
N SER A 169 2.42 1.36 -10.15
CA SER A 169 2.07 0.44 -9.08
C SER A 169 2.13 -1.03 -9.44
N PHE A 170 2.07 -1.85 -8.39
CA PHE A 170 1.77 -3.27 -8.47
C PHE A 170 0.26 -3.56 -8.66
N HIS A 171 -0.50 -2.63 -9.25
CA HIS A 171 -1.87 -2.94 -9.60
C HIS A 171 -1.92 -4.18 -10.47
N ASP A 172 -2.67 -5.17 -10.03
CA ASP A 172 -2.92 -6.33 -10.85
C ASP A 172 -3.87 -5.94 -11.97
N LYS A 173 -3.30 -5.74 -13.16
CA LYS A 173 -4.06 -5.37 -14.36
C LYS A 173 -4.89 -6.53 -14.90
N THR A 174 -4.69 -7.74 -14.36
CA THR A 174 -5.33 -8.96 -14.85
C THR A 174 -6.65 -9.26 -14.14
N ILE A 175 -6.85 -8.76 -12.93
CA ILE A 175 -8.09 -9.00 -12.17
C ILE A 175 -9.13 -7.94 -12.53
N THR A 176 -9.93 -8.26 -13.53
CA THR A 176 -10.98 -7.35 -14.07
C THR A 176 -12.40 -7.77 -13.73
N SER A 177 -12.63 -9.01 -13.27
CA SER A 177 -13.96 -9.54 -12.99
C SER A 177 -14.07 -10.15 -11.59
N GLU A 178 -15.30 -10.25 -11.07
CA GLU A 178 -15.57 -10.96 -9.81
C GLU A 178 -15.20 -12.45 -9.91
N GLU A 179 -15.34 -13.04 -11.09
CA GLU A 179 -14.96 -14.44 -11.33
C GLU A 179 -13.47 -14.64 -11.14
N GLU A 180 -12.63 -13.73 -11.64
CA GLU A 180 -11.18 -13.80 -11.46
C GLU A 180 -10.79 -13.58 -9.99
N VAL A 181 -11.42 -12.65 -9.30
CA VAL A 181 -11.16 -12.40 -7.86
C VAL A 181 -11.43 -13.64 -7.02
N PHE A 182 -12.47 -14.41 -7.39
CA PHE A 182 -12.86 -15.63 -6.67
C PHE A 182 -12.31 -16.92 -7.27
N SER A 183 -11.50 -16.86 -8.32
CA SER A 183 -10.91 -18.04 -8.98
C SER A 183 -10.06 -18.91 -8.05
N PHE A 184 -9.49 -18.33 -7.00
CA PHE A 184 -8.77 -19.09 -5.98
C PHE A 184 -9.63 -20.17 -5.31
N LEU A 185 -10.97 -19.98 -5.27
CA LEU A 185 -11.91 -20.96 -4.72
C LEU A 185 -11.95 -22.25 -5.54
N ASP A 186 -11.53 -22.22 -6.81
CA ASP A 186 -11.51 -23.41 -7.68
C ASP A 186 -10.46 -24.41 -7.25
N ASN A 187 -9.39 -23.94 -6.61
CA ASN A 187 -8.25 -24.74 -6.19
C ASN A 187 -8.24 -25.04 -4.68
N ILE A 188 -9.27 -24.62 -3.94
CA ILE A 188 -9.35 -24.87 -2.50
C ILE A 188 -9.84 -26.30 -2.26
N GLU A 189 -9.02 -27.09 -1.55
CA GLU A 189 -9.45 -28.36 -0.97
C GLU A 189 -10.50 -28.09 0.13
N LEU A 190 -11.72 -28.61 -0.07
CA LEU A 190 -12.81 -28.39 0.87
C LEU A 190 -12.57 -29.18 2.17
N LYS A 191 -12.44 -28.45 3.26
CA LYS A 191 -12.35 -28.96 4.64
C LYS A 191 -13.55 -28.46 5.44
N LYS A 192 -13.77 -29.06 6.60
CA LYS A 192 -14.87 -28.65 7.49
C LYS A 192 -14.81 -27.16 7.83
N GLU A 193 -13.60 -26.64 8.04
CA GLU A 193 -13.31 -25.26 8.46
C GLU A 193 -13.57 -24.22 7.35
N ASN A 194 -13.49 -24.64 6.07
CA ASN A 194 -13.69 -23.74 4.93
C ASN A 194 -14.92 -24.08 4.07
N ALA A 195 -15.78 -25.01 4.53
CA ALA A 195 -16.98 -25.44 3.80
C ALA A 195 -17.95 -24.29 3.46
N PHE A 196 -17.90 -23.19 4.24
CA PHE A 196 -18.69 -22.00 3.95
C PHE A 196 -18.30 -21.31 2.64
N LEU A 197 -17.04 -21.44 2.20
CA LEU A 197 -16.55 -20.89 0.93
C LEU A 197 -17.23 -21.54 -0.28
N ALA A 198 -17.50 -22.86 -0.21
CA ALA A 198 -18.23 -23.56 -1.27
C ALA A 198 -19.66 -23.02 -1.44
N LYS A 199 -20.31 -22.63 -0.36
CA LYS A 199 -21.64 -22.00 -0.41
C LYS A 199 -21.59 -20.60 -1.03
N GLN A 200 -20.52 -19.85 -0.82
CA GLN A 200 -20.33 -18.54 -1.46
C GLN A 200 -20.13 -18.67 -2.97
N LYS A 201 -19.27 -19.61 -3.41
CA LYS A 201 -19.07 -19.91 -4.84
C LYS A 201 -20.40 -20.22 -5.53
N THR A 202 -21.25 -21.05 -4.93
CA THR A 202 -22.55 -21.41 -5.49
C THR A 202 -23.54 -20.25 -5.58
N LYS A 203 -23.42 -19.26 -4.71
CA LYS A 203 -24.24 -18.04 -4.76
C LYS A 203 -23.78 -17.07 -5.86
N ILE A 204 -22.48 -16.95 -6.05
CA ILE A 204 -21.88 -16.03 -7.06
C ILE A 204 -22.18 -16.52 -8.47
N LEU A 205 -22.17 -17.83 -8.71
CA LEU A 205 -22.47 -18.42 -10.02
C LEU A 205 -23.97 -18.45 -10.38
N LYS A 206 -24.87 -18.01 -9.50
CA LYS A 206 -26.32 -18.00 -9.69
C LYS A 206 -26.93 -16.60 -9.87
N ILE A 207 -26.10 -15.56 -9.92
CA ILE A 207 -26.50 -14.19 -10.25
C ILE A 207 -26.13 -13.92 -11.71
#